data_538be0493588d6c40d920d69ea46715a
#
_entry.id   538be0493588d6c40d920d69ea46715a
#
_cell.length_a   1.000
_cell.length_b   1.000
_cell.length_c   1.000
_cell.angle_alpha   90.00
_cell.angle_beta   90.00
_cell.angle_gamma   90.00
#
_symmetry.space_group_name_H-M   'P 1'
#
loop_
_entity.id
_entity.type
_entity.pdbx_description
1 polymer ?
#
loop_
_entity_poly.entity_id
_entity_poly.type
_entity_poly.pdbx_seq_one_letter_code
_entity_poly.pdbx_strand_id
1 'polypeptide(L)'
;MRTLNKMKIKQMRAGGFTLVEIMIVVAIIGLLIAVAVPNFSKMRKDAQKTACHAQLQSIDGFKEMWATQEKRSDSDTPNETQLGAYFKGEIMPTCPGGGSYSIGAVTAGATCSIHQKAIQ
;
A
#
# COMPACT_ATOMS: atom_id res chain seq x y z
N MET A 1 63.00 -37.28 28.71
CA MET A 1 62.49 -35.95 29.13
C MET A 1 61.67 -35.35 28.01
N ARG A 2 60.38 -35.33 28.17
CA ARG A 2 59.47 -34.73 27.16
C ARG A 2 59.30 -33.25 27.50
N THR A 3 59.88 -32.40 26.69
CA THR A 3 59.60 -30.96 26.70
C THR A 3 58.19 -30.70 26.19
N LEU A 4 57.28 -30.38 27.13
CA LEU A 4 55.97 -29.91 26.77
C LEU A 4 56.08 -28.55 26.09
N ASN A 5 55.91 -28.54 24.79
CA ASN A 5 55.84 -27.32 23.99
C ASN A 5 54.55 -26.60 24.35
N LYS A 6 54.67 -25.60 25.24
CA LYS A 6 53.55 -24.69 25.57
C LYS A 6 53.15 -23.94 24.30
N MET A 7 52.18 -24.43 23.58
CA MET A 7 51.51 -23.61 22.57
C MET A 7 50.95 -22.36 23.27
N LYS A 8 51.58 -21.24 23.06
CA LYS A 8 51.02 -19.94 23.37
C LYS A 8 49.84 -19.74 22.41
N ILE A 9 48.64 -20.00 22.90
CA ILE A 9 47.44 -19.56 22.23
C ILE A 9 47.47 -18.04 22.27
N LYS A 10 47.78 -17.45 21.12
CA LYS A 10 47.68 -16.00 20.92
C LYS A 10 46.20 -15.66 21.05
N GLN A 11 45.79 -15.17 22.19
CA GLN A 11 44.48 -14.60 22.36
C GLN A 11 44.33 -13.48 21.31
N MET A 12 43.62 -13.75 20.27
CA MET A 12 43.15 -12.72 19.37
C MET A 12 42.23 -11.81 20.21
N ARG A 13 42.72 -10.62 20.55
CA ARG A 13 41.89 -9.58 21.11
C ARG A 13 40.82 -9.29 20.06
N ALA A 14 39.64 -9.89 20.21
CA ALA A 14 38.45 -9.42 19.52
C ALA A 14 38.22 -7.98 19.97
N GLY A 15 38.50 -7.02 19.10
CA GLY A 15 38.18 -5.62 19.33
C GLY A 15 36.67 -5.52 19.54
N GLY A 16 36.22 -5.31 20.78
CA GLY A 16 34.81 -5.06 21.08
C GLY A 16 34.46 -3.61 20.78
N PHE A 17 33.19 -3.37 20.49
CA PHE A 17 32.62 -2.04 20.36
C PHE A 17 32.67 -1.31 21.75
N THR A 18 32.84 0.00 21.69
CA THR A 18 32.73 0.82 22.90
C THR A 18 31.28 1.08 23.27
N LEU A 19 31.00 1.25 24.55
CA LEU A 19 29.67 1.59 25.06
C LEU A 19 29.15 2.89 24.43
N VAL A 20 30.02 3.89 24.29
CA VAL A 20 29.69 5.20 23.71
C VAL A 20 29.30 5.05 22.21
N GLU A 21 29.99 4.20 21.48
CA GLU A 21 29.74 3.93 20.07
C GLU A 21 28.30 3.37 19.82
N ILE A 22 27.91 2.43 20.66
CA ILE A 22 26.53 1.89 20.59
C ILE A 22 25.50 2.92 21.06
N MET A 23 25.81 3.73 22.09
CA MET A 23 24.89 4.78 22.54
C MET A 23 24.63 5.83 21.45
N ILE A 24 25.66 6.25 20.73
CA ILE A 24 25.49 7.20 19.60
C ILE A 24 24.63 6.61 18.49
N VAL A 25 24.86 5.37 18.11
CA VAL A 25 24.10 4.68 17.07
C VAL A 25 22.62 4.58 17.45
N VAL A 26 22.31 4.14 18.64
CA VAL A 26 20.94 4.04 19.15
C VAL A 26 20.26 5.41 19.20
N ALA A 27 20.97 6.43 19.64
CA ALA A 27 20.46 7.80 19.70
C ALA A 27 20.08 8.33 18.29
N ILE A 28 20.94 8.12 17.30
CA ILE A 28 20.68 8.54 15.92
C ILE A 28 19.49 7.77 15.32
N ILE A 29 19.43 6.47 15.51
CA ILE A 29 18.31 5.64 15.05
C ILE A 29 17.00 6.09 15.69
N GLY A 30 16.99 6.35 16.99
CA GLY A 30 15.84 6.85 17.72
C GLY A 30 15.33 8.20 17.20
N LEU A 31 16.25 9.11 16.89
CA LEU A 31 15.92 10.41 16.31
C LEU A 31 15.29 10.26 14.91
N LEU A 32 15.86 9.42 14.06
CA LEU A 32 15.34 9.18 12.71
C LEU A 32 13.96 8.54 12.74
N ILE A 33 13.73 7.57 13.61
CA ILE A 33 12.44 6.91 13.79
C ILE A 33 11.39 7.92 14.28
N ALA A 34 11.74 8.77 15.23
CA ALA A 34 10.82 9.77 15.77
C ALA A 34 10.26 10.74 14.72
N VAL A 35 11.05 11.06 13.69
CA VAL A 35 10.61 11.89 12.55
C VAL A 35 9.90 11.07 11.48
N ALA A 36 10.34 9.85 11.22
CA ALA A 36 9.83 9.03 10.12
C ALA A 36 8.43 8.45 10.38
N VAL A 37 8.13 8.01 11.60
CA VAL A 37 6.87 7.32 11.92
C VAL A 37 5.62 8.15 11.65
N PRO A 38 5.48 9.41 12.11
CA PRO A 38 4.30 10.22 11.85
C PRO A 38 4.11 10.53 10.36
N ASN A 39 5.20 10.77 9.61
CA ASN A 39 5.16 10.99 8.17
C ASN A 39 4.72 9.75 7.40
N PHE A 40 5.17 8.57 7.80
CA PHE A 40 4.81 7.31 7.16
C PHE A 40 3.30 7.02 7.26
N SER A 41 2.69 7.28 8.40
CA SER A 41 1.23 7.10 8.60
C SER A 41 0.41 7.98 7.65
N LYS A 42 0.79 9.25 7.50
CA LYS A 42 0.15 10.17 6.56
C LYS A 42 0.32 9.73 5.11
N MET A 43 1.55 9.39 4.71
CA MET A 43 1.86 8.92 3.35
C MET A 43 1.08 7.66 3.00
N ARG A 44 0.89 6.75 3.95
CA ARG A 44 0.09 5.54 3.75
C ARG A 44 -1.38 5.88 3.46
N LYS A 45 -1.97 6.81 4.20
CA LYS A 45 -3.35 7.26 3.96
C LYS A 45 -3.51 7.93 2.60
N ASP A 46 -2.57 8.78 2.23
CA ASP A 46 -2.57 9.45 0.93
C ASP A 46 -2.40 8.45 -0.23
N ALA A 47 -1.55 7.44 -0.06
CA ALA A 47 -1.39 6.36 -1.02
C ALA A 47 -2.67 5.52 -1.18
N GLN A 48 -3.35 5.20 -0.08
CA GLN A 48 -4.64 4.50 -0.11
C GLN A 48 -5.72 5.33 -0.83
N LYS A 49 -5.77 6.63 -0.59
CA LYS A 49 -6.68 7.54 -1.28
C LYS A 49 -6.41 7.59 -2.78
N THR A 50 -5.16 7.72 -3.18
CA THR A 50 -4.75 7.73 -4.60
C THR A 50 -5.08 6.42 -5.29
N ALA A 51 -4.81 5.28 -4.66
CA ALA A 51 -5.17 3.97 -5.17
C ALA A 51 -6.69 3.79 -5.31
N CYS A 52 -7.46 4.26 -4.32
CA CYS A 52 -8.92 4.26 -4.39
C CYS A 52 -9.43 5.07 -5.58
N HIS A 53 -8.91 6.28 -5.79
CA HIS A 53 -9.30 7.12 -6.91
C HIS A 53 -8.96 6.48 -8.27
N ALA A 54 -7.81 5.81 -8.39
CA ALA A 54 -7.44 5.08 -9.60
C ALA A 54 -8.41 3.92 -9.88
N GLN A 55 -8.84 3.20 -8.86
CA GLN A 55 -9.84 2.15 -8.98
C GLN A 55 -11.22 2.70 -9.40
N LEU A 56 -11.64 3.84 -8.85
CA LEU A 56 -12.88 4.51 -9.24
C LEU A 56 -12.86 4.94 -10.72
N GLN A 57 -11.73 5.44 -11.21
CA GLN A 57 -11.55 5.75 -12.64
C GLN A 57 -11.67 4.50 -13.51
N SER A 58 -11.10 3.38 -13.07
CA SER A 58 -11.24 2.11 -13.79
C SER A 58 -12.70 1.63 -13.82
N ILE A 59 -13.43 1.76 -12.74
CA ILE A 59 -14.85 1.44 -12.65
C ILE A 59 -15.64 2.28 -13.66
N ASP A 60 -15.40 3.58 -13.72
CA ASP A 60 -16.05 4.48 -14.65
C ASP A 60 -15.75 4.12 -16.11
N GLY A 61 -14.50 3.81 -16.44
CA GLY A 61 -14.10 3.36 -17.77
C GLY A 61 -14.77 2.05 -18.16
N PHE A 62 -14.87 1.09 -17.27
CA PHE A 62 -15.55 -0.18 -17.53
C PHE A 62 -17.07 -0.04 -17.61
N LYS A 63 -17.68 0.92 -16.93
CA LYS A 63 -19.09 1.25 -17.12
C LYS A 63 -19.37 1.70 -18.56
N GLU A 64 -18.54 2.56 -19.11
CA GLU A 64 -18.66 3.01 -20.50
C GLU A 64 -18.48 1.85 -21.49
N MET A 65 -17.51 0.97 -21.25
CA MET A 65 -17.32 -0.23 -22.07
C MET A 65 -18.54 -1.15 -22.01
N TRP A 66 -19.06 -1.40 -20.82
CA TRP A 66 -20.26 -2.20 -20.62
C TRP A 66 -21.47 -1.62 -21.35
N ALA A 67 -21.68 -0.32 -21.23
CA ALA A 67 -22.79 0.37 -21.91
C ALA A 67 -22.68 0.26 -23.44
N THR A 68 -21.47 0.38 -23.96
CA THR A 68 -21.20 0.26 -25.39
C THR A 68 -21.46 -1.18 -25.92
N GLN A 69 -20.96 -2.17 -25.22
CA GLN A 69 -21.06 -3.58 -25.58
C GLN A 69 -22.51 -4.11 -25.48
N GLU A 70 -23.20 -3.75 -24.41
CA GLU A 70 -24.55 -4.18 -24.11
C GLU A 70 -25.62 -3.25 -24.71
N LYS A 71 -25.21 -2.21 -25.43
CA LYS A 71 -26.09 -1.17 -26.01
C LYS A 71 -27.04 -0.59 -24.97
N ARG A 72 -26.51 -0.26 -23.82
CA ARG A 72 -27.26 0.31 -22.70
C ARG A 72 -27.29 1.84 -22.75
N SER A 73 -28.29 2.40 -22.10
CA SER A 73 -28.43 3.85 -21.95
C SER A 73 -27.46 4.40 -20.91
N ASP A 74 -27.13 5.66 -21.05
CA ASP A 74 -26.26 6.40 -20.12
C ASP A 74 -26.83 6.48 -18.70
N SER A 75 -28.15 6.32 -18.54
CA SER A 75 -28.84 6.26 -17.26
C SER A 75 -28.83 4.89 -16.58
N ASP A 76 -28.42 3.84 -17.33
CA ASP A 76 -28.39 2.47 -16.78
C ASP A 76 -27.24 2.31 -15.77
N THR A 77 -27.47 1.47 -14.78
CA THR A 77 -26.48 1.16 -13.74
C THR A 77 -26.13 -0.33 -13.83
N PRO A 78 -24.88 -0.68 -14.15
CA PRO A 78 -24.45 -2.07 -14.10
C PRO A 78 -24.36 -2.56 -12.65
N ASN A 79 -24.56 -3.86 -12.45
CA ASN A 79 -24.35 -4.47 -11.15
C ASN A 79 -22.88 -4.90 -10.99
N GLU A 80 -22.50 -5.26 -9.76
CA GLU A 80 -21.13 -5.68 -9.44
C GLU A 80 -20.66 -6.90 -10.24
N THR A 81 -21.55 -7.82 -10.52
CA THR A 81 -21.24 -9.03 -11.31
C THR A 81 -20.95 -8.70 -12.77
N GLN A 82 -21.74 -7.81 -13.35
CA GLN A 82 -21.56 -7.38 -14.73
C GLN A 82 -20.26 -6.60 -14.91
N LEU A 83 -19.94 -5.72 -13.98
CA LEU A 83 -18.71 -4.98 -14.00
C LEU A 83 -17.50 -5.84 -13.63
N GLY A 84 -17.66 -6.78 -12.72
CA GLY A 84 -16.60 -7.70 -12.31
C GLY A 84 -15.97 -8.46 -13.46
N ALA A 85 -16.76 -8.81 -14.48
CA ALA A 85 -16.29 -9.51 -15.69
C ALA A 85 -15.19 -8.74 -16.46
N TYR A 86 -15.11 -7.42 -16.30
CA TYR A 86 -14.09 -6.58 -16.93
C TYR A 86 -12.81 -6.46 -16.12
N PHE A 87 -12.85 -6.84 -14.85
CA PHE A 87 -11.67 -6.82 -13.98
C PHE A 87 -10.94 -8.16 -14.02
N LYS A 88 -9.64 -8.10 -13.79
CA LYS A 88 -8.82 -9.29 -13.67
C LYS A 88 -9.28 -10.14 -12.47
N GLY A 89 -9.68 -11.38 -12.75
CA GLY A 89 -10.19 -12.29 -11.73
C GLY A 89 -11.72 -12.23 -11.56
N GLU A 90 -12.42 -11.49 -12.42
CA GLU A 90 -13.89 -11.40 -12.45
C GLU A 90 -14.54 -10.90 -11.16
N ILE A 91 -13.77 -10.18 -10.36
CA ILE A 91 -14.21 -9.62 -9.09
C ILE A 91 -13.91 -8.13 -9.05
N MET A 92 -14.88 -7.33 -8.64
CA MET A 92 -14.65 -5.91 -8.43
C MET A 92 -13.62 -5.66 -7.32
N PRO A 93 -12.70 -4.71 -7.52
CA PRO A 93 -11.76 -4.32 -6.48
C PRO A 93 -12.48 -3.67 -5.30
N THR A 94 -11.88 -3.75 -4.13
CA THR A 94 -12.34 -3.09 -2.91
C THR A 94 -11.44 -1.91 -2.55
N CYS A 95 -11.98 -0.95 -1.81
CA CYS A 95 -11.20 0.21 -1.38
C CYS A 95 -10.04 -0.22 -0.46
N PRO A 96 -8.79 0.19 -0.73
CA PRO A 96 -7.64 -0.12 0.13
C PRO A 96 -7.78 0.42 1.57
N GLY A 97 -8.58 1.47 1.74
CA GLY A 97 -8.86 2.06 3.04
C GLY A 97 -10.02 1.41 3.81
N GLY A 98 -10.63 0.35 3.26
CA GLY A 98 -11.76 -0.37 3.88
C GLY A 98 -13.14 0.22 3.57
N GLY A 99 -13.24 1.16 2.61
CA GLY A 99 -14.52 1.70 2.15
C GLY A 99 -15.24 0.78 1.17
N SER A 100 -16.50 1.11 0.89
CA SER A 100 -17.32 0.47 -0.14
C SER A 100 -17.48 1.39 -1.35
N TYR A 101 -17.54 0.79 -2.54
CA TYR A 101 -17.80 1.52 -3.77
C TYR A 101 -19.28 1.56 -4.10
N SER A 102 -19.73 2.71 -4.59
CA SER A 102 -21.03 2.88 -5.21
C SER A 102 -20.82 3.11 -6.71
N ILE A 103 -21.37 2.22 -7.53
CA ILE A 103 -21.11 2.21 -8.97
C ILE A 103 -21.79 3.40 -9.66
N GLY A 104 -23.06 3.64 -9.35
CA GLY A 104 -23.85 4.68 -10.03
C GLY A 104 -24.16 4.38 -11.49
N ALA A 105 -24.93 5.24 -12.12
CA ALA A 105 -25.23 5.17 -13.55
C ALA A 105 -23.96 5.41 -14.40
N VAL A 106 -24.05 5.08 -15.70
CA VAL A 106 -22.93 5.26 -16.63
C VAL A 106 -22.41 6.70 -16.64
N THR A 107 -23.31 7.67 -16.66
CA THR A 107 -22.97 9.10 -16.61
C THR A 107 -22.60 9.62 -15.22
N ALA A 108 -22.94 8.89 -14.17
CA ALA A 108 -22.59 9.26 -12.80
C ALA A 108 -21.22 8.67 -12.42
N GLY A 109 -20.36 9.48 -11.84
CA GLY A 109 -19.07 8.99 -11.36
C GLY A 109 -19.23 7.98 -10.21
N ALA A 110 -18.43 6.92 -10.22
CA ALA A 110 -18.35 6.01 -9.09
C ALA A 110 -17.77 6.71 -7.85
N THR A 111 -18.30 6.37 -6.69
CA THR A 111 -17.90 6.99 -5.42
C THR A 111 -17.44 5.96 -4.41
N CYS A 112 -16.62 6.41 -3.45
CA CYS A 112 -16.18 5.61 -2.32
C CYS A 112 -16.74 6.20 -1.03
N SER A 113 -17.15 5.35 -0.10
CA SER A 113 -17.71 5.78 1.20
C SER A 113 -16.73 6.57 2.07
N ILE A 114 -15.43 6.33 1.91
CA ILE A 114 -14.37 6.99 2.70
C ILE A 114 -13.73 8.15 1.93
N HIS A 115 -13.38 7.94 0.66
CA HIS A 115 -12.57 8.89 -0.10
C HIS A 115 -13.38 9.80 -1.03
N GLN A 116 -14.69 9.69 -1.00
CA GLN A 116 -15.68 10.53 -1.69
C GLN A 116 -15.15 11.22 -2.96
N LYS A 117 -14.97 10.48 -4.04
CA LYS A 117 -14.72 11.10 -5.33
C LYS A 117 -15.80 10.70 -6.31
N ALA A 118 -16.66 11.67 -6.65
CA ALA A 118 -17.27 11.68 -7.97
C ALA A 118 -16.24 12.31 -8.89
N ILE A 119 -15.73 11.56 -9.84
CA ILE A 119 -14.89 12.11 -10.90
C ILE A 119 -15.83 12.64 -11.96
N GLN A 120 -15.75 13.92 -12.20
CA GLN A 120 -16.23 14.52 -13.43
C GLN A 120 -15.13 14.45 -14.48
#